data_35d00f42681359d3b5b08dd8d0ba3f1e
#
_entry.id   35d00f42681359d3b5b08dd8d0ba3f1e
#
_cell.length_a   1.000
_cell.length_b   1.000
_cell.length_c   1.000
_cell.angle_alpha   90.00
_cell.angle_beta   90.00
_cell.angle_gamma   90.00
#
_symmetry.space_group_name_H-M   'P 1'
#
loop_
_entity.id
_entity.type
_entity.pdbx_description
1 polymer ?
#
loop_
_entity_poly.entity_id
_entity_poly.type
_entity_poly.pdbx_seq_one_letter_code
_entity_poly.pdbx_strand_id
1 'polypeptide(L)'
;MVNNMKLTTLCYIEKDDKYLMIHRVKKKHDVNKDKWIGIGGKFERGESPEDCILRETKEETGLTLTSYRLRGVLTFVYNDDDDEMEYIFLYTADDFTGELADCNEGTLEWVPKEQIDSLNLWEGDRIFHYLLDEDAPFFSLKLCYRDDLLKEAVLDGKPMELLDLLDEKGEPSGQVRERTLVHLHGDWHRTSHVWVVRKREDGGHDLLLQKRSSEKDSFAGCYDISSAGHIPAGQDDLKSALRELREELGIMAEPDDLRFVGVHDGRYEGEFHGRIFKNHEKSRVFVYEKPVEIETLVLQKEEVESVKWMKIEDVLAAVKARDPGYCLFEDEIEMLDEVLR
;
A
#
# COMPACT_ATOMS: atom_id res chain seq x y z
N MET A 1 -31.07 4.40 19.77
CA MET A 1 -31.11 4.52 18.30
C MET A 1 -30.77 3.15 17.76
N VAL A 2 -31.61 2.55 16.92
CA VAL A 2 -31.27 1.29 16.24
C VAL A 2 -30.35 1.70 15.13
N ASN A 3 -29.04 1.43 15.27
CA ASN A 3 -28.09 1.59 14.15
C ASN A 3 -28.57 0.71 13.01
N ASN A 4 -28.83 1.31 11.86
CA ASN A 4 -29.33 0.65 10.67
C ASN A 4 -28.16 -0.03 9.92
N MET A 5 -27.43 -0.87 10.65
CA MET A 5 -26.24 -1.57 10.19
C MET A 5 -26.62 -2.55 9.09
N LYS A 6 -26.02 -2.42 7.90
CA LYS A 6 -26.29 -3.32 6.78
C LYS A 6 -25.42 -4.57 6.92
N LEU A 7 -26.05 -5.74 6.78
CA LEU A 7 -25.36 -7.02 6.61
C LEU A 7 -25.53 -7.45 5.16
N THR A 8 -24.43 -7.77 4.51
CA THR A 8 -24.41 -8.16 3.09
C THR A 8 -23.47 -9.32 2.85
N THR A 9 -23.62 -9.97 1.72
CA THR A 9 -22.67 -10.95 1.19
C THR A 9 -22.05 -10.44 -0.10
N LEU A 10 -20.84 -10.90 -0.41
CA LEU A 10 -20.14 -10.66 -1.65
C LEU A 10 -19.40 -11.93 -2.06
N CYS A 11 -19.57 -12.40 -3.27
CA CYS A 11 -18.96 -13.63 -3.77
C CYS A 11 -18.28 -13.41 -5.11
N TYR A 12 -17.05 -13.87 -5.22
CA TYR A 12 -16.33 -13.98 -6.48
C TYR A 12 -16.38 -15.43 -6.95
N ILE A 13 -17.22 -15.69 -7.96
CA ILE A 13 -17.37 -17.02 -8.58
C ILE A 13 -16.26 -17.18 -9.58
N GLU A 14 -15.44 -18.23 -9.43
CA GLU A 14 -14.27 -18.49 -10.25
C GLU A 14 -14.52 -19.58 -11.29
N LYS A 15 -14.05 -19.34 -12.51
CA LYS A 15 -13.99 -20.34 -13.58
C LYS A 15 -12.94 -19.97 -14.61
N ASP A 16 -12.09 -20.91 -15.00
CA ASP A 16 -11.10 -20.75 -16.06
C ASP A 16 -10.22 -19.49 -15.88
N ASP A 17 -9.72 -19.27 -14.64
CA ASP A 17 -8.90 -18.12 -14.23
C ASP A 17 -9.60 -16.75 -14.41
N LYS A 18 -10.92 -16.75 -14.26
CA LYS A 18 -11.79 -15.57 -14.33
C LYS A 18 -12.70 -15.50 -13.13
N TYR A 19 -13.07 -14.28 -12.73
CA TYR A 19 -14.18 -14.04 -11.82
C TYR A 19 -15.42 -13.59 -12.56
N LEU A 20 -16.60 -14.09 -12.15
CA LEU A 20 -17.88 -13.54 -12.57
C LEU A 20 -18.11 -12.25 -11.79
N MET A 21 -18.23 -11.14 -12.49
CA MET A 21 -18.42 -9.81 -11.90
C MET A 21 -19.63 -9.10 -12.49
N ILE A 22 -20.19 -8.15 -11.74
CA ILE A 22 -21.28 -7.26 -12.18
C ILE A 22 -20.71 -5.89 -12.43
N HIS A 23 -20.88 -5.35 -13.66
CA HIS A 23 -20.70 -3.93 -13.94
C HIS A 23 -22.01 -3.18 -13.60
N ARG A 24 -21.99 -2.37 -12.55
CA ARG A 24 -23.15 -1.70 -11.94
C ARG A 24 -23.62 -0.49 -12.76
N VAL A 25 -24.27 -0.70 -13.89
CA VAL A 25 -24.69 0.36 -14.83
C VAL A 25 -26.19 0.60 -14.93
N LYS A 26 -27.02 -0.26 -14.34
CA LYS A 26 -28.48 -0.20 -14.54
C LYS A 26 -29.21 0.66 -13.51
N LYS A 27 -28.71 0.77 -12.27
CA LYS A 27 -29.33 1.57 -11.19
C LYS A 27 -28.90 3.04 -11.25
N LYS A 28 -29.86 3.99 -11.15
CA LYS A 28 -29.58 5.44 -11.21
C LYS A 28 -28.98 6.00 -9.92
N HIS A 29 -29.41 5.46 -8.76
CA HIS A 29 -28.95 5.85 -7.44
C HIS A 29 -28.30 4.61 -6.79
N ASP A 30 -27.00 4.52 -6.90
CA ASP A 30 -26.19 3.40 -6.45
C ASP A 30 -24.81 3.93 -6.04
N VAL A 31 -24.39 3.64 -4.80
CA VAL A 31 -23.04 3.97 -4.33
C VAL A 31 -21.97 3.28 -5.20
N ASN A 32 -22.31 2.10 -5.75
CA ASN A 32 -21.47 1.32 -6.64
C ASN A 32 -21.65 1.65 -8.12
N LYS A 33 -22.28 2.81 -8.45
CA LYS A 33 -22.52 3.17 -9.83
C LYS A 33 -21.23 3.15 -10.66
N ASP A 34 -21.28 2.48 -11.81
CA ASP A 34 -20.17 2.31 -12.77
C ASP A 34 -18.98 1.50 -12.23
N LYS A 35 -19.13 0.85 -11.07
CA LYS A 35 -18.09 -0.03 -10.52
C LYS A 35 -18.35 -1.49 -10.89
N TRP A 36 -17.26 -2.24 -10.88
CA TRP A 36 -17.26 -3.69 -11.01
C TRP A 36 -17.16 -4.31 -9.63
N ILE A 37 -18.10 -5.18 -9.30
CA ILE A 37 -18.17 -5.85 -8.00
C ILE A 37 -18.47 -7.34 -8.20
N GLY A 38 -18.29 -8.14 -7.13
CA GLY A 38 -18.73 -9.53 -7.09
C GLY A 38 -20.26 -9.65 -7.00
N ILE A 39 -20.73 -10.88 -6.91
CA ILE A 39 -22.15 -11.25 -6.79
C ILE A 39 -22.54 -11.20 -5.31
N GLY A 40 -23.70 -10.64 -4.96
CA GLY A 40 -24.17 -10.65 -3.58
C GLY A 40 -25.13 -9.52 -3.26
N GLY A 41 -25.62 -9.52 -2.03
CA GLY A 41 -26.61 -8.54 -1.61
C GLY A 41 -26.92 -8.60 -0.13
N LYS A 42 -28.08 -8.01 0.25
CA LYS A 42 -28.47 -7.82 1.63
C LYS A 42 -29.14 -9.07 2.19
N PHE A 43 -28.86 -9.32 3.47
CA PHE A 43 -29.57 -10.36 4.21
C PHE A 43 -31.07 -10.08 4.28
N GLU A 44 -31.86 -11.12 4.10
CA GLU A 44 -33.26 -11.16 4.50
C GLU A 44 -33.40 -11.62 5.95
N ARG A 45 -34.60 -11.41 6.51
CA ARG A 45 -34.85 -11.76 7.91
C ARG A 45 -34.73 -13.27 8.15
N GLY A 46 -33.78 -13.66 8.96
CA GLY A 46 -33.60 -15.06 9.40
C GLY A 46 -32.60 -15.84 8.54
N GLU A 47 -31.99 -15.22 7.55
CA GLU A 47 -30.93 -15.84 6.75
C GLU A 47 -29.61 -15.96 7.51
N SER A 48 -28.90 -17.06 7.29
CA SER A 48 -27.48 -17.18 7.52
C SER A 48 -26.69 -16.53 6.37
N PRO A 49 -25.37 -16.29 6.52
CA PRO A 49 -24.55 -15.82 5.40
C PRO A 49 -24.60 -16.75 4.17
N GLU A 50 -24.69 -18.07 4.40
CA GLU A 50 -24.81 -19.07 3.35
C GLU A 50 -26.18 -19.00 2.64
N ASP A 51 -27.28 -18.84 3.39
CA ASP A 51 -28.61 -18.69 2.80
C ASP A 51 -28.65 -17.46 1.88
N CYS A 52 -28.10 -16.32 2.36
CA CYS A 52 -28.08 -15.08 1.62
C CYS A 52 -27.26 -15.23 0.34
N ILE A 53 -26.03 -15.75 0.39
CA ILE A 53 -25.19 -15.83 -0.82
C ILE A 53 -25.75 -16.81 -1.84
N LEU A 54 -26.37 -17.91 -1.41
CA LEU A 54 -27.00 -18.85 -2.32
C LEU A 54 -28.22 -18.23 -3.01
N ARG A 55 -29.09 -17.50 -2.27
CA ARG A 55 -30.23 -16.79 -2.83
C ARG A 55 -29.82 -15.70 -3.80
N GLU A 56 -28.93 -14.78 -3.37
CA GLU A 56 -28.48 -13.65 -4.19
C GLU A 56 -27.79 -14.12 -5.47
N THR A 57 -26.92 -15.13 -5.37
CA THR A 57 -26.29 -15.72 -6.57
C THR A 57 -27.34 -16.26 -7.53
N LYS A 58 -28.37 -16.95 -7.01
CA LYS A 58 -29.43 -17.48 -7.86
C LYS A 58 -30.26 -16.40 -8.52
N GLU A 59 -30.59 -15.34 -7.78
CA GLU A 59 -31.42 -14.23 -8.27
C GLU A 59 -30.66 -13.35 -9.29
N GLU A 60 -29.39 -13.05 -9.02
CA GLU A 60 -28.61 -12.16 -9.88
C GLU A 60 -28.03 -12.84 -11.12
N THR A 61 -27.69 -14.13 -11.03
CA THR A 61 -26.94 -14.82 -12.09
C THR A 61 -27.65 -16.00 -12.72
N GLY A 62 -28.69 -16.57 -12.07
CA GLY A 62 -29.29 -17.84 -12.45
C GLY A 62 -28.47 -19.06 -12.04
N LEU A 63 -27.27 -18.90 -11.52
CA LEU A 63 -26.39 -19.99 -11.09
C LEU A 63 -26.80 -20.50 -9.69
N THR A 64 -26.43 -21.75 -9.40
CA THR A 64 -26.58 -22.35 -8.07
C THR A 64 -25.18 -22.83 -7.65
N LEU A 65 -24.61 -22.24 -6.59
CA LEU A 65 -23.32 -22.63 -6.06
C LEU A 65 -23.38 -24.02 -5.45
N THR A 66 -22.38 -24.84 -5.77
CA THR A 66 -22.21 -26.20 -5.22
C THR A 66 -20.96 -26.33 -4.37
N SER A 67 -19.97 -25.44 -4.58
CA SER A 67 -18.78 -25.29 -3.74
C SER A 67 -18.49 -23.80 -3.52
N TYR A 68 -18.38 -23.40 -2.27
CA TYR A 68 -18.09 -22.02 -1.88
C TYR A 68 -17.41 -21.98 -0.51
N ARG A 69 -16.63 -20.91 -0.26
CA ARG A 69 -15.85 -20.75 0.97
C ARG A 69 -15.93 -19.31 1.47
N LEU A 70 -16.24 -19.13 2.76
CA LEU A 70 -16.11 -17.83 3.44
C LEU A 70 -14.61 -17.48 3.58
N ARG A 71 -14.22 -16.37 3.01
CA ARG A 71 -12.81 -15.91 2.99
C ARG A 71 -12.52 -14.88 4.06
N GLY A 72 -13.47 -14.02 4.38
CA GLY A 72 -13.30 -12.96 5.36
C GLY A 72 -14.57 -12.20 5.66
N VAL A 73 -14.42 -11.21 6.55
CA VAL A 73 -15.44 -10.20 6.84
C VAL A 73 -14.86 -8.84 6.55
N LEU A 74 -15.54 -8.09 5.66
CA LEU A 74 -15.17 -6.72 5.36
C LEU A 74 -16.05 -5.78 6.18
N THR A 75 -15.49 -4.69 6.70
CA THR A 75 -16.23 -3.56 7.26
C THR A 75 -16.06 -2.38 6.34
N PHE A 76 -17.11 -2.00 5.63
CA PHE A 76 -17.12 -0.85 4.73
C PHE A 76 -17.78 0.32 5.43
N VAL A 77 -17.05 1.46 5.52
CA VAL A 77 -17.52 2.71 6.13
C VAL A 77 -17.41 3.82 5.10
N TYR A 78 -18.52 4.50 4.82
CA TYR A 78 -18.57 5.56 3.82
C TYR A 78 -19.01 6.88 4.45
N ASN A 79 -18.18 7.92 4.35
CA ASN A 79 -18.40 9.27 4.84
C ASN A 79 -18.72 9.38 6.36
N ASP A 80 -18.25 8.46 7.17
CA ASP A 80 -18.57 8.37 8.60
C ASP A 80 -20.09 8.35 8.87
N ASP A 81 -20.89 7.88 7.90
CA ASP A 81 -22.34 7.77 8.01
C ASP A 81 -22.72 6.38 8.52
N ASP A 82 -23.39 6.32 9.66
CA ASP A 82 -23.85 5.06 10.26
C ASP A 82 -24.83 4.30 9.35
N ASP A 83 -25.58 5.01 8.49
CA ASP A 83 -26.53 4.42 7.53
C ASP A 83 -25.80 3.85 6.29
N GLU A 84 -24.54 4.25 6.06
CA GLU A 84 -23.69 3.77 4.97
C GLU A 84 -22.62 2.77 5.43
N MET A 85 -22.72 2.24 6.65
CA MET A 85 -21.82 1.21 7.16
C MET A 85 -22.36 -0.18 6.85
N GLU A 86 -21.50 -1.03 6.28
CA GLU A 86 -21.83 -2.41 5.91
C GLU A 86 -20.81 -3.40 6.49
N TYR A 87 -21.33 -4.55 6.98
CA TYR A 87 -20.52 -5.74 7.22
C TYR A 87 -20.78 -6.72 6.10
N ILE A 88 -19.75 -7.07 5.36
CA ILE A 88 -19.82 -7.85 4.14
C ILE A 88 -19.14 -9.20 4.38
N PHE A 89 -19.87 -10.28 4.24
CA PHE A 89 -19.33 -11.63 4.28
C PHE A 89 -18.79 -11.97 2.90
N LEU A 90 -17.46 -12.03 2.79
CA LEU A 90 -16.75 -12.25 1.54
C LEU A 90 -16.58 -13.75 1.27
N TYR A 91 -17.08 -14.19 0.14
CA TYR A 91 -16.99 -15.57 -0.33
C TYR A 91 -16.20 -15.68 -1.64
N THR A 92 -15.64 -16.86 -1.87
CA THR A 92 -15.25 -17.35 -3.20
C THR A 92 -16.02 -18.63 -3.49
N ALA A 93 -16.31 -18.91 -4.76
CA ALA A 93 -16.96 -20.14 -5.20
C ALA A 93 -16.26 -20.66 -6.45
N ASP A 94 -15.99 -21.95 -6.51
CA ASP A 94 -15.23 -22.62 -7.57
C ASP A 94 -16.04 -23.72 -8.29
N ASP A 95 -17.27 -23.98 -7.84
CA ASP A 95 -18.18 -24.91 -8.52
C ASP A 95 -19.63 -24.44 -8.43
N PHE A 96 -20.38 -24.62 -9.53
CA PHE A 96 -21.76 -24.20 -9.66
C PHE A 96 -22.49 -24.96 -10.77
N THR A 97 -23.82 -24.91 -10.75
CA THR A 97 -24.70 -25.45 -11.79
C THR A 97 -25.63 -24.36 -12.32
N GLY A 98 -26.26 -24.61 -13.46
CA GLY A 98 -27.20 -23.66 -14.11
C GLY A 98 -26.57 -22.90 -15.25
N GLU A 99 -27.34 -21.98 -15.80
CA GLU A 99 -26.92 -21.11 -16.91
C GLU A 99 -27.06 -19.63 -16.48
N LEU A 100 -26.19 -18.75 -17.01
CA LEU A 100 -26.26 -17.33 -16.74
C LEU A 100 -27.58 -16.74 -17.23
N ALA A 101 -28.25 -15.99 -16.38
CA ALA A 101 -29.46 -15.22 -16.67
C ALA A 101 -29.13 -13.71 -16.71
N ASP A 102 -30.03 -12.90 -17.24
CA ASP A 102 -29.90 -11.45 -17.24
C ASP A 102 -29.99 -10.90 -15.81
N CYS A 103 -28.99 -10.13 -15.40
CA CYS A 103 -28.97 -9.43 -14.13
C CYS A 103 -29.71 -8.09 -14.21
N ASN A 104 -30.59 -7.80 -13.25
CA ASN A 104 -31.33 -6.54 -13.17
C ASN A 104 -30.48 -5.35 -12.66
N GLU A 105 -29.34 -5.62 -12.03
CA GLU A 105 -28.48 -4.63 -11.38
C GLU A 105 -27.38 -4.11 -12.28
N GLY A 106 -26.90 -4.93 -13.20
CA GLY A 106 -25.80 -4.58 -14.09
C GLY A 106 -25.63 -5.58 -15.23
N THR A 107 -24.45 -5.54 -15.83
CA THR A 107 -24.02 -6.52 -16.84
C THR A 107 -23.09 -7.52 -16.20
N LEU A 108 -23.40 -8.82 -16.36
CA LEU A 108 -22.53 -9.90 -15.90
C LEU A 108 -21.44 -10.18 -16.93
N GLU A 109 -20.21 -10.33 -16.45
CA GLU A 109 -19.07 -10.69 -17.30
C GLU A 109 -18.06 -11.57 -16.56
N TRP A 110 -17.49 -12.53 -17.29
CA TRP A 110 -16.35 -13.32 -16.82
C TRP A 110 -15.06 -12.54 -17.09
N VAL A 111 -14.54 -11.85 -16.07
CA VAL A 111 -13.36 -11.01 -16.14
C VAL A 111 -12.11 -11.84 -15.82
N PRO A 112 -11.09 -11.88 -16.69
CA PRO A 112 -9.79 -12.50 -16.39
C PRO A 112 -9.18 -11.86 -15.12
N LYS A 113 -8.63 -12.68 -14.22
CA LYS A 113 -8.03 -12.17 -12.97
C LYS A 113 -6.96 -11.11 -13.23
N GLU A 114 -6.13 -11.30 -14.26
CA GLU A 114 -5.10 -10.34 -14.67
C GLU A 114 -5.62 -8.96 -15.10
N GLN A 115 -6.91 -8.84 -15.43
CA GLN A 115 -7.54 -7.58 -15.86
C GLN A 115 -8.27 -6.84 -14.74
N ILE A 116 -8.44 -7.46 -13.57
CA ILE A 116 -9.24 -6.90 -12.47
C ILE A 116 -8.70 -5.53 -12.04
N ASP A 117 -7.38 -5.38 -11.94
CA ASP A 117 -6.75 -4.12 -11.54
C ASP A 117 -6.97 -2.97 -12.53
N SER A 118 -7.33 -3.26 -13.76
CA SER A 118 -7.67 -2.25 -14.77
C SER A 118 -9.11 -1.74 -14.70
N LEU A 119 -9.96 -2.41 -13.90
CA LEU A 119 -11.37 -2.06 -13.78
C LEU A 119 -11.59 -0.89 -12.83
N ASN A 120 -12.76 -0.24 -12.99
CA ASN A 120 -13.23 0.75 -12.02
C ASN A 120 -13.77 0.05 -10.76
N LEU A 121 -12.88 -0.21 -9.82
CA LEU A 121 -13.16 -0.81 -8.50
C LEU A 121 -13.19 0.27 -7.41
N TRP A 122 -13.64 -0.10 -6.23
CA TRP A 122 -13.23 0.57 -5.02
C TRP A 122 -11.75 0.25 -4.76
N GLU A 123 -10.96 1.22 -4.30
CA GLU A 123 -9.52 0.97 -4.12
C GLU A 123 -9.24 -0.13 -3.09
N GLY A 124 -10.06 -0.22 -2.05
CA GLY A 124 -9.96 -1.30 -1.05
C GLY A 124 -10.29 -2.69 -1.58
N ASP A 125 -11.04 -2.78 -2.70
CA ASP A 125 -11.33 -4.08 -3.32
C ASP A 125 -10.06 -4.74 -3.85
N ARG A 126 -9.09 -3.94 -4.32
CA ARG A 126 -7.77 -4.44 -4.75
C ARG A 126 -7.03 -5.14 -3.63
N ILE A 127 -7.20 -4.66 -2.39
CA ILE A 127 -6.56 -5.27 -1.20
C ILE A 127 -7.09 -6.68 -0.99
N PHE A 128 -8.42 -6.87 -0.95
CA PHE A 128 -8.93 -8.22 -0.74
C PHE A 128 -8.79 -9.11 -1.98
N HIS A 129 -8.79 -8.58 -3.21
CA HIS A 129 -8.43 -9.38 -4.39
C HIS A 129 -7.02 -9.93 -4.28
N TYR A 130 -6.04 -9.09 -3.90
CA TYR A 130 -4.69 -9.55 -3.63
C TYR A 130 -4.65 -10.65 -2.56
N LEU A 131 -5.40 -10.49 -1.44
CA LEU A 131 -5.49 -11.50 -0.40
C LEU A 131 -6.16 -12.81 -0.89
N LEU A 132 -7.14 -12.72 -1.79
CA LEU A 132 -7.77 -13.90 -2.40
C LEU A 132 -6.80 -14.64 -3.32
N ASP A 133 -6.03 -13.92 -4.14
CA ASP A 133 -5.07 -14.50 -5.09
C ASP A 133 -3.89 -15.17 -4.36
N GLU A 134 -3.45 -14.62 -3.21
CA GLU A 134 -2.45 -15.21 -2.32
C GLU A 134 -3.00 -16.37 -1.47
N ASP A 135 -4.26 -16.78 -1.66
CA ASP A 135 -4.99 -17.74 -0.81
C ASP A 135 -4.81 -17.48 0.70
N ALA A 136 -4.86 -16.20 1.10
CA ALA A 136 -4.71 -15.79 2.49
C ALA A 136 -5.69 -16.55 3.41
N PRO A 137 -5.31 -16.84 4.68
CA PRO A 137 -6.25 -17.35 5.67
C PRO A 137 -7.47 -16.44 5.83
N PHE A 138 -8.49 -16.91 6.56
CA PHE A 138 -9.63 -16.06 6.92
C PHE A 138 -9.15 -14.75 7.57
N PHE A 139 -9.69 -13.61 7.09
CA PHE A 139 -9.27 -12.27 7.54
C PHE A 139 -10.46 -11.38 7.87
N SER A 140 -10.18 -10.33 8.64
CA SER A 140 -11.07 -9.17 8.78
C SER A 140 -10.41 -7.94 8.16
N LEU A 141 -11.12 -7.24 7.27
CA LEU A 141 -10.61 -6.04 6.60
C LEU A 141 -11.59 -4.88 6.76
N LYS A 142 -11.16 -3.81 7.45
CA LYS A 142 -11.93 -2.57 7.56
C LYS A 142 -11.42 -1.57 6.52
N LEU A 143 -12.36 -0.98 5.79
CA LEU A 143 -12.11 0.01 4.74
C LEU A 143 -12.96 1.25 5.00
N CYS A 144 -12.33 2.39 5.24
CA CYS A 144 -13.01 3.66 5.46
C CYS A 144 -12.80 4.60 4.28
N TYR A 145 -13.89 5.08 3.72
CA TYR A 145 -13.91 5.99 2.58
C TYR A 145 -14.47 7.35 2.97
N ARG A 146 -13.96 8.39 2.32
CA ARG A 146 -14.53 9.74 2.32
C ARG A 146 -14.45 10.29 0.90
N ASP A 147 -15.62 10.70 0.35
CA ASP A 147 -15.73 11.21 -1.02
C ASP A 147 -15.07 10.27 -2.05
N ASP A 148 -15.40 8.98 -1.99
CA ASP A 148 -14.86 7.89 -2.83
C ASP A 148 -13.36 7.59 -2.66
N LEU A 149 -12.66 8.33 -1.80
CA LEU A 149 -11.24 8.14 -1.52
C LEU A 149 -11.04 7.25 -0.29
N LEU A 150 -10.27 6.18 -0.44
CA LEU A 150 -9.85 5.33 0.68
C LEU A 150 -8.99 6.14 1.66
N LYS A 151 -9.41 6.20 2.94
CA LYS A 151 -8.72 6.96 3.99
C LYS A 151 -8.05 6.08 5.02
N GLU A 152 -8.59 4.89 5.25
CA GLU A 152 -8.06 3.93 6.21
C GLU A 152 -8.34 2.52 5.71
N ALA A 153 -7.34 1.66 5.84
CA ALA A 153 -7.46 0.22 5.69
C ALA A 153 -6.84 -0.46 6.92
N VAL A 154 -7.56 -1.42 7.50
CA VAL A 154 -7.09 -2.16 8.68
C VAL A 154 -7.30 -3.65 8.44
N LEU A 155 -6.21 -4.42 8.39
CA LEU A 155 -6.24 -5.86 8.21
C LEU A 155 -5.96 -6.55 9.56
N ASP A 156 -6.89 -7.39 10.01
CA ASP A 156 -6.78 -8.15 11.27
C ASP A 156 -6.39 -7.27 12.48
N GLY A 157 -6.99 -6.08 12.53
CA GLY A 157 -6.77 -5.09 13.59
C GLY A 157 -5.47 -4.30 13.46
N LYS A 158 -4.67 -4.50 12.40
CA LYS A 158 -3.44 -3.76 12.14
C LYS A 158 -3.67 -2.74 11.01
N PRO A 159 -3.36 -1.45 11.22
CA PRO A 159 -3.41 -0.45 10.16
C PRO A 159 -2.51 -0.83 8.99
N MET A 160 -3.01 -0.65 7.77
CA MET A 160 -2.23 -0.79 6.54
C MET A 160 -1.71 0.57 6.10
N GLU A 161 -0.55 0.60 5.49
CA GLU A 161 0.05 1.82 4.98
C GLU A 161 -0.56 2.18 3.62
N LEU A 162 -1.16 3.38 3.54
CA LEU A 162 -1.68 3.95 2.30
C LEU A 162 -0.74 5.04 1.80
N LEU A 163 -0.42 5.01 0.51
CA LEU A 163 0.45 5.96 -0.17
C LEU A 163 -0.31 6.74 -1.23
N ASP A 164 0.01 8.04 -1.37
CA ASP A 164 -0.47 8.84 -2.49
C ASP A 164 0.18 8.35 -3.80
N LEU A 165 -0.63 8.07 -4.82
CA LEU A 165 -0.14 7.83 -6.17
C LEU A 165 0.18 9.16 -6.84
N LEU A 166 1.29 9.20 -7.58
CA LEU A 166 1.74 10.41 -8.26
C LEU A 166 1.28 10.45 -9.71
N ASP A 167 1.04 11.66 -10.21
CA ASP A 167 0.78 11.92 -11.61
C ASP A 167 2.10 12.02 -12.42
N GLU A 168 2.00 12.28 -13.73
CA GLU A 168 3.14 12.43 -14.63
C GLU A 168 4.09 13.59 -14.25
N LYS A 169 3.62 14.54 -13.43
CA LYS A 169 4.42 15.67 -12.93
C LYS A 169 5.10 15.36 -11.60
N GLY A 170 4.76 14.21 -10.98
CA GLY A 170 5.24 13.82 -9.67
C GLY A 170 4.49 14.44 -8.50
N GLU A 171 3.28 14.96 -8.77
CA GLU A 171 2.39 15.50 -7.74
C GLU A 171 1.32 14.46 -7.37
N PRO A 172 0.77 14.48 -6.14
CA PRO A 172 -0.30 13.59 -5.75
C PRO A 172 -1.50 13.66 -6.72
N SER A 173 -1.85 12.53 -7.32
CA SER A 173 -2.95 12.42 -8.29
C SER A 173 -4.34 12.53 -7.65
N GLY A 174 -4.41 12.50 -6.33
CA GLY A 174 -5.65 12.37 -5.57
C GLY A 174 -6.11 10.92 -5.40
N GLN A 175 -5.36 9.95 -5.91
CA GLN A 175 -5.57 8.53 -5.67
C GLN A 175 -4.60 8.02 -4.62
N VAL A 176 -5.03 7.02 -3.87
CA VAL A 176 -4.20 6.34 -2.88
C VAL A 176 -4.18 4.84 -3.15
N ARG A 177 -3.15 4.16 -2.69
CA ARG A 177 -3.07 2.69 -2.76
C ARG A 177 -2.32 2.13 -1.56
N GLU A 178 -2.64 0.89 -1.20
CA GLU A 178 -1.92 0.17 -0.16
C GLU A 178 -0.48 -0.14 -0.63
N ARG A 179 0.48 -0.03 0.27
CA ARG A 179 1.92 -0.12 0.02
C ARG A 179 2.34 -1.38 -0.76
N THR A 180 1.81 -2.56 -0.39
CA THR A 180 2.17 -3.82 -1.07
C THR A 180 1.78 -3.78 -2.54
N LEU A 181 0.60 -3.24 -2.85
CA LEU A 181 0.10 -3.07 -4.20
C LEU A 181 0.88 -2.00 -4.97
N VAL A 182 1.28 -0.90 -4.30
CA VAL A 182 2.15 0.12 -4.90
C VAL A 182 3.45 -0.51 -5.42
N HIS A 183 4.09 -1.33 -4.60
CA HIS A 183 5.33 -2.00 -5.00
C HIS A 183 5.12 -3.17 -5.97
N LEU A 184 3.97 -3.82 -5.94
CA LEU A 184 3.63 -4.86 -6.92
C LEU A 184 3.49 -4.27 -8.33
N HIS A 185 2.78 -3.13 -8.44
CA HIS A 185 2.51 -2.49 -9.72
C HIS A 185 3.65 -1.56 -10.19
N GLY A 186 4.47 -1.06 -9.27
CA GLY A 186 5.48 -0.04 -9.54
C GLY A 186 4.86 1.33 -9.70
N ASP A 187 3.86 1.63 -8.88
CA ASP A 187 3.25 2.95 -8.86
C ASP A 187 4.22 3.98 -8.28
N TRP A 188 4.27 5.16 -8.89
CA TRP A 188 5.05 6.26 -8.36
C TRP A 188 4.42 6.78 -7.07
N HIS A 189 5.23 6.89 -6.03
CA HIS A 189 4.84 7.37 -4.70
C HIS A 189 5.93 8.25 -4.10
N ARG A 190 5.64 8.86 -2.93
CA ARG A 190 6.57 9.77 -2.26
C ARG A 190 7.30 9.07 -1.12
N THR A 191 8.60 9.41 -1.00
CA THR A 191 9.43 9.05 0.14
C THR A 191 10.16 10.30 0.67
N SER A 192 10.67 10.22 1.89
CA SER A 192 11.57 11.20 2.46
C SER A 192 12.90 10.56 2.80
N HIS A 193 13.99 11.16 2.37
CA HIS A 193 15.36 10.76 2.65
C HIS A 193 16.03 11.82 3.50
N VAL A 194 16.57 11.43 4.65
CA VAL A 194 17.34 12.33 5.53
C VAL A 194 18.76 11.82 5.62
N TRP A 195 19.69 12.62 5.13
CA TRP A 195 21.11 12.39 5.24
C TRP A 195 21.68 13.13 6.46
N VAL A 196 22.14 12.39 7.45
CA VAL A 196 22.88 12.95 8.58
C VAL A 196 24.34 13.10 8.15
N VAL A 197 24.85 14.34 8.17
CA VAL A 197 26.13 14.71 7.59
C VAL A 197 27.00 15.37 8.65
N ARG A 198 28.29 15.11 8.63
CA ARG A 198 29.27 15.88 9.40
C ARG A 198 30.41 16.36 8.53
N LYS A 199 30.88 17.58 8.77
CA LYS A 199 32.05 18.13 8.12
C LYS A 199 33.32 17.59 8.76
N ARG A 200 34.29 17.21 7.94
CA ARG A 200 35.63 16.76 8.37
C ARG A 200 36.61 17.95 8.44
N GLU A 201 37.72 17.75 9.16
CA GLU A 201 38.79 18.75 9.28
C GLU A 201 39.48 19.05 7.94
N ASP A 202 39.53 18.07 7.02
CA ASP A 202 40.10 18.21 5.67
C ASP A 202 39.18 18.95 4.69
N GLY A 203 37.99 19.38 5.14
CA GLY A 203 37.00 20.09 4.35
C GLY A 203 35.99 19.18 3.63
N GLY A 204 36.17 17.85 3.64
CA GLY A 204 35.22 16.89 3.10
C GLY A 204 34.08 16.60 4.07
N HIS A 205 33.20 15.68 3.69
CA HIS A 205 32.02 15.29 4.48
C HIS A 205 31.96 13.77 4.70
N ASP A 206 31.48 13.39 5.87
CA ASP A 206 31.05 12.02 6.14
C ASP A 206 29.53 11.95 6.16
N LEU A 207 28.99 10.86 5.67
CA LEU A 207 27.57 10.48 5.75
C LEU A 207 27.39 9.43 6.84
N LEU A 208 26.35 9.56 7.64
CA LEU A 208 25.92 8.50 8.54
C LEU A 208 25.09 7.50 7.74
N LEU A 209 25.55 6.28 7.59
CA LEU A 209 24.80 5.21 6.93
C LEU A 209 24.14 4.34 7.98
N GLN A 210 22.87 3.98 7.75
CA GLN A 210 22.23 2.90 8.50
C GLN A 210 22.51 1.54 7.85
N LYS A 211 22.60 0.50 8.64
CA LYS A 211 22.54 -0.87 8.19
C LYS A 211 21.13 -1.40 8.43
N ARG A 212 20.43 -1.74 7.38
CA ARG A 212 19.05 -2.26 7.43
C ARG A 212 18.99 -3.53 8.26
N SER A 213 17.92 -3.68 9.04
CA SER A 213 17.68 -4.91 9.81
C SER A 213 17.63 -6.12 8.87
N SER A 214 18.08 -7.27 9.38
CA SER A 214 17.98 -8.56 8.69
C SER A 214 16.53 -9.08 8.58
N GLU A 215 15.58 -8.44 9.28
CA GLU A 215 14.16 -8.77 9.26
C GLU A 215 13.38 -8.01 8.18
N LYS A 216 14.03 -7.09 7.44
CA LYS A 216 13.39 -6.32 6.37
C LYS A 216 13.06 -7.20 5.17
N ASP A 217 11.90 -6.99 4.56
CA ASP A 217 11.43 -7.71 3.38
C ASP A 217 12.29 -7.46 2.14
N SER A 218 12.94 -6.28 2.05
CA SER A 218 13.78 -5.88 0.93
C SER A 218 15.12 -5.34 1.41
N PHE A 219 16.22 -5.62 0.69
CA PHE A 219 17.58 -5.14 0.95
C PHE A 219 18.06 -5.39 2.39
N ALA A 220 17.67 -6.52 3.00
CA ALA A 220 18.07 -6.87 4.36
C ALA A 220 19.60 -6.87 4.52
N GLY A 221 20.10 -6.19 5.56
CA GLY A 221 21.52 -6.12 5.89
C GLY A 221 22.37 -5.21 5.00
N CYS A 222 21.78 -4.52 3.99
CA CYS A 222 22.49 -3.53 3.20
C CYS A 222 22.67 -2.21 3.96
N TYR A 223 23.69 -1.45 3.58
CA TYR A 223 23.83 -0.06 4.00
C TYR A 223 22.95 0.85 3.17
N ASP A 224 22.29 1.77 3.85
CA ASP A 224 21.26 2.65 3.31
C ASP A 224 21.46 4.10 3.81
N ILE A 225 20.61 5.00 3.35
CA ILE A 225 20.47 6.40 3.78
C ILE A 225 20.39 6.47 5.30
N SER A 226 20.75 7.58 5.92
CA SER A 226 20.73 7.70 7.38
C SER A 226 19.35 7.39 7.96
N SER A 227 18.29 7.94 7.37
CA SER A 227 16.91 7.63 7.67
C SER A 227 16.06 7.84 6.42
N ALA A 228 15.19 6.89 6.10
CA ALA A 228 14.34 6.93 4.91
C ALA A 228 13.01 6.22 5.14
N GLY A 229 11.93 6.83 4.69
CA GLY A 229 10.60 6.22 4.82
C GLY A 229 9.59 6.77 3.83
N HIS A 230 8.49 6.04 3.68
CA HIS A 230 7.37 6.49 2.88
C HIS A 230 6.69 7.70 3.51
N ILE A 231 6.16 8.56 2.65
CA ILE A 231 5.27 9.64 3.07
C ILE A 231 3.84 9.11 2.98
N PRO A 232 3.16 8.82 4.11
CA PRO A 232 1.81 8.31 4.09
C PRO A 232 0.84 9.26 3.37
N ALA A 233 -0.22 8.72 2.80
CA ALA A 233 -1.19 9.47 2.03
C ALA A 233 -1.69 10.72 2.77
N GLY A 234 -1.60 11.88 2.09
CA GLY A 234 -2.00 13.18 2.61
C GLY A 234 -1.09 13.79 3.67
N GLN A 235 0.06 13.17 3.97
CA GLN A 235 1.03 13.70 4.94
C GLN A 235 2.01 14.69 4.29
N ASP A 236 2.55 15.57 5.14
CA ASP A 236 3.56 16.55 4.76
C ASP A 236 4.96 15.91 4.73
N ASP A 237 5.75 16.27 3.71
CA ASP A 237 7.08 15.68 3.45
C ASP A 237 8.05 15.92 4.63
N LEU A 238 8.11 17.16 5.13
CA LEU A 238 9.02 17.53 6.21
C LEU A 238 8.63 16.88 7.54
N LYS A 239 7.32 16.79 7.82
CA LYS A 239 6.83 16.12 9.03
C LYS A 239 7.13 14.62 8.97
N SER A 240 7.02 13.99 7.81
CA SER A 240 7.37 12.59 7.62
C SER A 240 8.87 12.36 7.82
N ALA A 241 9.72 13.23 7.25
CA ALA A 241 11.17 13.18 7.45
C ALA A 241 11.57 13.30 8.94
N LEU A 242 10.96 14.24 9.67
CA LEU A 242 11.21 14.41 11.11
C LEU A 242 10.73 13.21 11.93
N ARG A 243 9.62 12.61 11.55
CA ARG A 243 9.07 11.41 12.20
C ARG A 243 10.02 10.23 12.02
N GLU A 244 10.43 9.93 10.78
CA GLU A 244 11.35 8.82 10.48
C GLU A 244 12.70 9.00 11.20
N LEU A 245 13.28 10.19 11.14
CA LEU A 245 14.55 10.50 11.80
C LEU A 245 14.49 10.24 13.32
N ARG A 246 13.35 10.58 13.95
CA ARG A 246 13.11 10.31 15.36
C ARG A 246 12.88 8.82 15.64
N GLU A 247 12.08 8.14 14.80
CA GLU A 247 11.69 6.74 15.02
C GLU A 247 12.85 5.80 14.77
N GLU A 248 13.58 5.96 13.66
CA GLU A 248 14.67 5.08 13.27
C GLU A 248 15.95 5.32 14.08
N LEU A 249 16.30 6.59 14.35
CA LEU A 249 17.60 6.96 14.94
C LEU A 249 17.49 7.62 16.33
N GLY A 250 16.29 7.97 16.79
CA GLY A 250 16.10 8.69 18.06
C GLY A 250 16.53 10.16 18.00
N ILE A 251 16.76 10.74 16.81
CA ILE A 251 17.16 12.14 16.66
C ILE A 251 15.93 13.04 16.73
N MET A 252 15.93 13.93 17.73
CA MET A 252 14.89 14.95 17.92
C MET A 252 15.29 16.21 17.16
N ALA A 253 14.86 16.35 15.92
CA ALA A 253 15.11 17.51 15.08
C ALA A 253 13.89 18.43 14.99
N GLU A 254 14.16 19.73 14.83
CA GLU A 254 13.16 20.74 14.54
C GLU A 254 13.08 20.98 13.02
N PRO A 255 11.98 21.53 12.48
CA PRO A 255 11.83 21.79 11.05
C PRO A 255 13.01 22.55 10.42
N ASP A 256 13.56 23.52 11.10
CA ASP A 256 14.70 24.35 10.63
C ASP A 256 16.04 23.62 10.65
N ASP A 257 16.09 22.41 11.24
CA ASP A 257 17.30 21.59 11.28
C ASP A 257 17.47 20.73 10.02
N LEU A 258 16.40 20.58 9.23
CA LEU A 258 16.40 19.84 7.98
C LEU A 258 16.49 20.79 6.78
N ARG A 259 17.62 20.79 6.11
CA ARG A 259 17.80 21.56 4.88
C ARG A 259 17.36 20.72 3.67
N PHE A 260 16.32 21.18 2.97
CA PHE A 260 15.88 20.55 1.72
C PHE A 260 16.96 20.70 0.64
N VAL A 261 17.32 19.61 -0.02
CA VAL A 261 18.36 19.55 -1.06
C VAL A 261 17.75 19.46 -2.44
N GLY A 262 16.74 18.63 -2.62
CA GLY A 262 16.12 18.39 -3.91
C GLY A 262 15.17 17.20 -3.89
N VAL A 263 14.76 16.80 -5.09
CA VAL A 263 13.96 15.59 -5.31
C VAL A 263 14.80 14.62 -6.12
N HIS A 264 14.85 13.38 -5.66
CA HIS A 264 15.47 12.27 -6.37
C HIS A 264 14.42 11.35 -6.94
N ASP A 265 14.56 10.90 -8.17
CA ASP A 265 13.68 9.94 -8.85
C ASP A 265 14.33 8.55 -8.79
N GLY A 266 13.95 7.76 -7.76
CA GLY A 266 14.45 6.41 -7.56
C GLY A 266 13.65 5.37 -8.34
N ARG A 267 14.34 4.45 -9.01
CA ARG A 267 13.72 3.27 -9.65
C ARG A 267 14.50 2.02 -9.34
N TYR A 268 13.80 1.04 -8.82
CA TYR A 268 14.32 -0.30 -8.63
C TYR A 268 13.24 -1.33 -9.01
N GLU A 269 13.63 -2.33 -9.77
CA GLU A 269 12.77 -3.49 -10.07
C GLU A 269 13.57 -4.77 -9.81
N GLY A 270 12.99 -5.68 -9.05
CA GLY A 270 13.63 -6.93 -8.67
C GLY A 270 12.63 -7.92 -8.06
N GLU A 271 13.18 -8.92 -7.40
CA GLU A 271 12.40 -9.94 -6.73
C GLU A 271 12.98 -10.17 -5.32
N PHE A 272 12.09 -10.18 -4.32
CA PHE A 272 12.42 -10.54 -2.95
C PHE A 272 11.47 -11.65 -2.47
N HIS A 273 12.04 -12.71 -1.91
CA HIS A 273 11.27 -13.85 -1.39
C HIS A 273 10.27 -14.46 -2.40
N GLY A 274 10.64 -14.48 -3.70
CA GLY A 274 9.78 -15.02 -4.76
C GLY A 274 8.67 -14.09 -5.22
N ARG A 275 8.68 -12.80 -4.78
CA ARG A 275 7.68 -11.80 -5.15
C ARG A 275 8.32 -10.65 -5.93
N ILE A 276 7.62 -10.18 -6.95
CA ILE A 276 8.01 -9.00 -7.71
C ILE A 276 7.95 -7.78 -6.79
N PHE A 277 9.01 -6.98 -6.83
CA PHE A 277 9.11 -5.71 -6.10
C PHE A 277 9.59 -4.63 -7.06
N LYS A 278 8.74 -3.61 -7.27
CA LYS A 278 9.02 -2.45 -8.10
C LYS A 278 8.93 -1.20 -7.23
N ASN A 279 10.04 -0.56 -6.99
CA ASN A 279 10.09 0.68 -6.22
C ASN A 279 10.30 1.85 -7.17
N HIS A 280 9.24 2.65 -7.39
CA HIS A 280 9.29 3.89 -8.16
C HIS A 280 8.94 5.04 -7.23
N GLU A 281 9.95 5.77 -6.78
CA GLU A 281 9.78 6.79 -5.76
C GLU A 281 10.30 8.17 -6.17
N LYS A 282 9.61 9.20 -5.72
CA LYS A 282 10.10 10.58 -5.70
C LYS A 282 10.45 10.94 -4.27
N SER A 283 11.76 10.91 -4.02
CA SER A 283 12.31 11.08 -2.68
C SER A 283 12.61 12.55 -2.41
N ARG A 284 11.99 13.08 -1.37
CA ARG A 284 12.30 14.42 -0.86
C ARG A 284 13.58 14.32 -0.01
N VAL A 285 14.68 14.85 -0.52
CA VAL A 285 16.01 14.70 0.08
C VAL A 285 16.32 15.88 1.00
N PHE A 286 16.64 15.56 2.26
CA PHE A 286 17.00 16.51 3.29
C PHE A 286 18.38 16.21 3.87
N VAL A 287 19.05 17.24 4.38
CA VAL A 287 20.33 17.13 5.09
C VAL A 287 20.16 17.64 6.51
N TYR A 288 20.69 16.88 7.47
CA TYR A 288 20.81 17.21 8.88
C TYR A 288 22.30 17.34 9.23
N GLU A 289 22.74 18.56 9.66
CA GLU A 289 24.16 18.89 9.86
C GLU A 289 24.53 19.16 11.33
N LYS A 290 23.58 18.98 12.28
CA LYS A 290 23.93 19.11 13.69
C LYS A 290 24.82 17.95 14.16
N PRO A 291 25.70 18.15 15.15
CA PRO A 291 26.54 17.10 15.70
C PRO A 291 25.74 15.90 16.20
N VAL A 292 26.15 14.70 15.80
CA VAL A 292 25.57 13.44 16.22
C VAL A 292 26.67 12.52 16.75
N GLU A 293 26.48 12.06 17.98
CA GLU A 293 27.32 11.02 18.59
C GLU A 293 26.60 9.68 18.44
N ILE A 294 27.22 8.73 17.75
CA ILE A 294 26.60 7.40 17.44
C ILE A 294 26.12 6.70 18.71
N GLU A 295 26.89 6.84 19.80
CA GLU A 295 26.62 6.19 21.08
C GLU A 295 25.37 6.71 21.78
N THR A 296 24.86 7.88 21.34
CA THR A 296 23.64 8.49 21.90
C THR A 296 22.38 8.12 21.12
N LEU A 297 22.52 7.51 19.93
CA LEU A 297 21.39 7.16 19.08
C LEU A 297 20.57 6.02 19.68
N VAL A 298 19.26 6.13 19.51
CA VAL A 298 18.30 5.08 19.91
C VAL A 298 17.72 4.46 18.64
N LEU A 299 18.32 3.36 18.22
CA LEU A 299 17.95 2.70 16.97
C LEU A 299 16.68 1.85 17.14
N GLN A 300 15.75 2.01 16.21
CA GLN A 300 14.60 1.10 16.06
C GLN A 300 15.09 -0.20 15.46
N LYS A 301 15.27 -1.23 16.29
CA LYS A 301 15.96 -2.48 15.93
C LYS A 301 15.26 -3.28 14.82
N GLU A 302 13.97 -3.16 14.70
CA GLU A 302 13.17 -3.76 13.64
C GLU A 302 13.53 -3.18 12.27
N GLU A 303 13.99 -1.90 12.22
CA GLU A 303 14.33 -1.18 11.00
C GLU A 303 15.85 -1.09 10.80
N VAL A 304 16.59 -0.73 11.84
CA VAL A 304 18.00 -0.36 11.80
C VAL A 304 18.83 -1.26 12.72
N GLU A 305 19.70 -2.11 12.14
CA GLU A 305 20.61 -2.97 12.88
C GLU A 305 21.72 -2.17 13.57
N SER A 306 22.37 -1.27 12.81
CA SER A 306 23.49 -0.44 13.24
C SER A 306 23.68 0.76 12.34
N VAL A 307 24.53 1.70 12.76
CA VAL A 307 24.92 2.86 11.96
C VAL A 307 26.45 3.01 11.91
N LYS A 308 26.96 3.65 10.86
CA LYS A 308 28.40 4.01 10.75
C LYS A 308 28.60 5.31 10.00
N TRP A 309 29.63 6.05 10.35
CA TRP A 309 30.13 7.14 9.55
C TRP A 309 30.99 6.61 8.40
N MET A 310 30.80 7.16 7.21
CA MET A 310 31.60 6.83 6.03
C MET A 310 31.81 8.08 5.18
N LYS A 311 33.00 8.25 4.61
CA LYS A 311 33.32 9.36 3.72
C LYS A 311 32.42 9.32 2.50
N ILE A 312 31.90 10.48 2.07
CA ILE A 312 31.03 10.55 0.88
C ILE A 312 31.72 10.00 -0.36
N GLU A 313 33.06 10.23 -0.49
CA GLU A 313 33.86 9.73 -1.60
C GLU A 313 33.90 8.18 -1.62
N ASP A 314 33.98 7.54 -0.43
CA ASP A 314 34.04 6.09 -0.30
C ASP A 314 32.65 5.48 -0.56
N VAL A 315 31.57 6.16 -0.13
CA VAL A 315 30.18 5.76 -0.44
C VAL A 315 29.95 5.80 -1.94
N LEU A 316 30.33 6.91 -2.60
CA LEU A 316 30.18 7.07 -4.04
C LEU A 316 30.99 6.01 -4.80
N ALA A 317 32.20 5.70 -4.34
CA ALA A 317 33.04 4.66 -4.95
C ALA A 317 32.40 3.26 -4.83
N ALA A 318 31.81 2.93 -3.66
CA ALA A 318 31.13 1.65 -3.45
C ALA A 318 29.88 1.52 -4.33
N VAL A 319 29.06 2.57 -4.42
CA VAL A 319 27.86 2.59 -5.27
C VAL A 319 28.21 2.49 -6.75
N LYS A 320 29.22 3.22 -7.23
CA LYS A 320 29.75 3.12 -8.61
C LYS A 320 30.29 1.72 -8.94
N ALA A 321 30.88 1.06 -7.95
CA ALA A 321 31.34 -0.33 -8.09
C ALA A 321 30.19 -1.34 -8.03
N ARG A 322 28.95 -0.91 -7.80
CA ARG A 322 27.76 -1.76 -7.60
C ARG A 322 27.96 -2.79 -6.49
N ASP A 323 28.57 -2.35 -5.38
CA ASP A 323 28.76 -3.20 -4.21
C ASP A 323 27.40 -3.66 -3.67
N PRO A 324 27.11 -4.97 -3.62
CA PRO A 324 25.79 -5.47 -3.18
C PRO A 324 25.51 -5.21 -1.69
N GLY A 325 26.49 -4.74 -0.93
CA GLY A 325 26.32 -4.31 0.46
C GLY A 325 25.60 -2.96 0.60
N TYR A 326 25.27 -2.28 -0.48
CA TYR A 326 24.65 -0.94 -0.49
C TYR A 326 23.39 -0.94 -1.35
N CYS A 327 22.31 -0.32 -0.83
CA CYS A 327 21.06 -0.09 -1.56
C CYS A 327 20.83 1.40 -1.81
N LEU A 328 21.87 2.09 -2.30
CA LEU A 328 21.92 3.53 -2.53
C LEU A 328 21.94 3.84 -4.03
N PHE A 329 21.44 5.02 -4.40
CA PHE A 329 21.47 5.53 -5.77
C PHE A 329 22.68 6.45 -5.99
N GLU A 330 23.39 6.23 -7.09
CA GLU A 330 24.61 6.98 -7.45
C GLU A 330 24.31 8.48 -7.63
N ASP A 331 23.27 8.80 -8.36
CA ASP A 331 22.86 10.17 -8.68
C ASP A 331 22.40 10.96 -7.46
N GLU A 332 21.79 10.31 -6.46
CA GLU A 332 21.46 10.96 -5.18
C GLU A 332 22.72 11.32 -4.39
N ILE A 333 23.71 10.43 -4.34
CA ILE A 333 25.00 10.74 -3.67
C ILE A 333 25.75 11.85 -4.41
N GLU A 334 25.73 11.87 -5.75
CA GLU A 334 26.33 12.96 -6.55
C GLU A 334 25.63 14.30 -6.28
N MET A 335 24.30 14.33 -6.21
CA MET A 335 23.53 15.52 -5.84
C MET A 335 23.92 16.04 -4.44
N LEU A 336 24.11 15.15 -3.47
CA LEU A 336 24.58 15.53 -2.13
C LEU A 336 25.98 16.11 -2.16
N ASP A 337 26.92 15.46 -2.86
CA ASP A 337 28.31 15.94 -2.96
C ASP A 337 28.39 17.35 -3.58
N GLU A 338 27.55 17.63 -4.58
CA GLU A 338 27.46 18.96 -5.20
C GLU A 338 26.97 20.04 -4.21
N VAL A 339 25.95 19.71 -3.40
CA VAL A 339 25.34 20.67 -2.46
C VAL A 339 26.18 20.88 -1.21
N LEU A 340 27.02 19.91 -0.83
CA LEU A 340 27.88 19.97 0.35
C LEU A 340 29.25 20.65 0.10
N ARG A 341 29.65 20.83 -1.16
CA ARG A 341 30.86 21.56 -1.55
C ARG A 341 30.71 23.07 -1.33
#